data_66c5004f351249eb7d63e3876064de6a
#
_entry.id   66c5004f351249eb7d63e3876064de6a
#
_cell.length_a   1.000
_cell.length_b   1.000
_cell.length_c   1.000
_cell.angle_alpha   90.00
_cell.angle_beta   90.00
_cell.angle_gamma   90.00
#
_symmetry.space_group_name_H-M   'P 1'
#
loop_
_entity.id
_entity.type
_entity.pdbx_description
1 polymer ?
#
loop_
_entity_poly.entity_id
_entity_poly.type
_entity_poly.pdbx_seq_one_letter_code
_entity_poly.pdbx_strand_id
1 'polypeptide(L)'
;MRLNPLVLALAIAAAPAAANAATSIENWPTKYTFGDGTELGLTGNYAYDDNNFSGDDRLEDRTDFRRKEFGATLKKKGAYDAMVYFDFEAKLWLDVFFRFETKALLGQDYGRVRLGYMKVPVGLEAVQSSRAGSFMELGLPVQAVFQGRRTGVEWTLERQQYLLQAGAYGGQDLQGDNPGTTQAVHAAWTPFKAEGDVLHLGIAGSVENPRGFSDGRGVSFSPRVRLRARPEAGLTDVRLIDTGTILDVDHVIRTGVEAVWIHGPFSLQSEALRAEVARNAGQPHFIAQGQYLYGTWSLTGESRTYAGGVPGNIKPAHDYGAVELTARYSRLNLEDNNVHGGRQHDTTIGANWYLTSHFKMQANYSWVDSARNGVHETPHVMELRAQVQF
;
A
#
# COMPACT_ATOMS: atom_id res chain seq x y z
N MET A 1 5.98 -25.70 -15.60
CA MET A 1 6.43 -24.41 -15.03
C MET A 1 7.82 -24.12 -15.59
N ARG A 2 7.94 -23.21 -16.54
CA ARG A 2 9.26 -22.80 -17.10
C ARG A 2 9.56 -21.43 -16.54
N LEU A 3 10.52 -21.34 -15.61
CA LEU A 3 11.02 -20.04 -15.12
C LEU A 3 11.60 -19.26 -16.30
N ASN A 4 11.21 -18.00 -16.42
CA ASN A 4 11.74 -17.13 -17.47
C ASN A 4 13.25 -16.92 -17.23
N PRO A 5 14.12 -17.28 -18.18
CA PRO A 5 15.58 -17.21 -17.98
C PRO A 5 16.09 -15.79 -17.70
N LEU A 6 15.30 -14.75 -18.01
CA LEU A 6 15.67 -13.36 -17.75
C LEU A 6 15.62 -13.01 -16.24
N VAL A 7 14.63 -13.55 -15.52
CA VAL A 7 14.50 -13.34 -14.06
C VAL A 7 15.65 -14.06 -13.34
N LEU A 8 15.99 -15.28 -13.80
CA LEU A 8 17.12 -16.03 -13.26
C LEU A 8 18.47 -15.36 -13.59
N ALA A 9 18.60 -14.78 -14.80
CA ALA A 9 19.81 -14.06 -15.22
C ALA A 9 20.01 -12.74 -14.45
N LEU A 10 18.94 -12.00 -14.13
CA LEU A 10 19.03 -10.82 -13.28
C LEU A 10 19.45 -11.16 -11.84
N ALA A 11 18.92 -12.27 -11.31
CA ALA A 11 19.30 -12.79 -9.99
C ALA A 11 20.77 -13.22 -9.90
N ILE A 12 21.29 -13.87 -10.96
CA ILE A 12 22.69 -14.33 -11.02
C ILE A 12 23.65 -13.18 -11.30
N ALA A 13 23.23 -12.17 -12.10
CA ALA A 13 24.08 -11.00 -12.39
C ALA A 13 24.16 -10.01 -11.21
N ALA A 14 23.18 -9.98 -10.33
CA ALA A 14 23.17 -9.12 -9.13
C ALA A 14 24.04 -9.68 -7.99
N ALA A 15 24.15 -11.00 -7.88
CA ALA A 15 24.84 -11.65 -6.76
C ALA A 15 26.36 -11.36 -6.64
N PRO A 16 27.18 -11.38 -7.72
CA PRO A 16 28.61 -11.08 -7.58
C PRO A 16 28.95 -9.59 -7.51
N ALA A 17 28.08 -8.70 -7.99
CA ALA A 17 28.29 -7.26 -7.89
C ALA A 17 28.00 -6.72 -6.48
N ALA A 18 27.08 -7.34 -5.74
CA ALA A 18 26.71 -6.93 -4.40
C ALA A 18 27.83 -7.13 -3.37
N ALA A 19 28.62 -8.19 -3.49
CA ALA A 19 29.65 -8.54 -2.52
C ALA A 19 30.85 -7.57 -2.47
N ASN A 20 31.11 -6.82 -3.56
CA ASN A 20 32.23 -5.87 -3.64
C ASN A 20 31.82 -4.40 -3.66
N ALA A 21 30.51 -4.11 -3.67
CA ALA A 21 29.98 -2.76 -3.85
C ALA A 21 29.16 -2.24 -2.65
N ALA A 22 29.06 -3.00 -1.56
CA ALA A 22 28.18 -2.70 -0.42
C ALA A 22 28.36 -1.28 0.12
N THR A 23 29.58 -0.77 0.23
CA THR A 23 29.88 0.56 0.77
C THR A 23 29.55 1.71 -0.19
N SER A 24 29.53 1.50 -1.51
CA SER A 24 29.23 2.53 -2.50
C SER A 24 27.74 2.63 -2.81
N ILE A 25 26.98 1.52 -2.68
CA ILE A 25 25.54 1.46 -2.96
C ILE A 25 24.72 2.00 -1.77
N GLU A 26 25.18 1.84 -0.55
CA GLU A 26 24.47 2.35 0.64
C GLU A 26 24.28 3.87 0.65
N ASN A 27 25.17 4.61 0.00
CA ASN A 27 25.11 6.07 -0.10
C ASN A 27 24.40 6.56 -1.38
N TRP A 28 23.89 5.66 -2.20
CA TRP A 28 23.21 6.02 -3.44
C TRP A 28 21.69 6.06 -3.23
N PRO A 29 20.94 6.99 -3.87
CA PRO A 29 21.46 8.14 -4.64
C PRO A 29 22.00 9.23 -3.73
N THR A 30 23.08 9.89 -4.15
CA THR A 30 23.62 11.02 -3.41
C THR A 30 22.63 12.17 -3.35
N LYS A 31 22.53 12.79 -2.18
CA LYS A 31 21.72 13.98 -1.97
C LYS A 31 22.55 15.22 -2.21
N TYR A 32 21.95 16.23 -2.80
CA TYR A 32 22.53 17.56 -2.85
C TYR A 32 22.10 18.34 -1.62
N THR A 33 23.04 18.84 -0.84
CA THR A 33 22.78 19.65 0.34
C THR A 33 23.08 21.12 0.05
N PHE A 34 22.06 21.98 0.18
CA PHE A 34 22.19 23.41 0.04
C PHE A 34 22.87 24.04 1.30
N GLY A 35 23.37 25.27 1.17
CA GLY A 35 24.08 25.94 2.26
C GLY A 35 23.25 26.18 3.54
N ASP A 36 21.92 26.16 3.43
CA ASP A 36 20.99 26.28 4.56
C ASP A 36 20.59 24.93 5.20
N GLY A 37 21.24 23.83 4.76
CA GLY A 37 20.99 22.47 5.23
C GLY A 37 19.77 21.78 4.61
N THR A 38 19.16 22.38 3.59
CA THR A 38 18.09 21.71 2.78
C THR A 38 18.72 20.63 1.91
N GLU A 39 18.15 19.45 1.88
CA GLU A 39 18.56 18.31 1.07
C GLU A 39 17.59 18.12 -0.12
N LEU A 40 18.14 18.06 -1.32
CA LEU A 40 17.44 17.60 -2.52
C LEU A 40 17.89 16.16 -2.82
N GLY A 41 16.93 15.24 -2.90
CA GLY A 41 17.19 13.83 -3.17
C GLY A 41 16.31 13.29 -4.30
N LEU A 42 16.78 12.24 -4.95
CA LEU A 42 15.98 11.44 -5.85
C LEU A 42 15.38 10.25 -5.07
N THR A 43 14.26 9.75 -5.55
CA THR A 43 13.58 8.58 -4.98
C THR A 43 12.97 7.75 -6.10
N GLY A 44 13.00 6.43 -5.97
CA GLY A 44 12.48 5.54 -7.00
C GLY A 44 12.16 4.16 -6.46
N ASN A 45 11.31 3.43 -7.22
CA ASN A 45 10.96 2.05 -6.97
C ASN A 45 10.63 1.36 -8.30
N TYR A 46 11.47 0.43 -8.71
CA TYR A 46 11.31 -0.36 -9.92
C TYR A 46 11.10 -1.81 -9.52
N ALA A 47 9.98 -2.39 -9.94
CA ALA A 47 9.64 -3.78 -9.67
C ALA A 47 9.34 -4.49 -10.99
N TYR A 48 10.06 -5.57 -11.26
CA TYR A 48 9.87 -6.45 -12.40
C TYR A 48 9.37 -7.79 -11.89
N ASP A 49 8.19 -8.17 -12.35
CA ASP A 49 7.44 -9.32 -11.86
C ASP A 49 7.30 -10.39 -12.93
N ASP A 50 7.25 -11.65 -12.48
CA ASP A 50 6.84 -12.81 -13.24
C ASP A 50 5.69 -13.50 -12.48
N ASN A 51 4.48 -13.49 -13.09
CA ASN A 51 3.28 -14.07 -12.52
C ASN A 51 2.88 -15.28 -13.35
N ASN A 52 2.74 -16.43 -12.70
CA ASN A 52 2.28 -17.68 -13.33
C ASN A 52 0.99 -18.14 -12.65
N PHE A 53 -0.02 -18.45 -13.44
CA PHE A 53 -1.34 -18.81 -12.98
C PHE A 53 -1.71 -20.25 -13.36
N SER A 54 -2.57 -20.86 -12.56
CA SER A 54 -3.17 -22.15 -12.88
C SER A 54 -4.56 -22.26 -12.26
N GLY A 55 -5.43 -23.07 -12.88
CA GLY A 55 -6.78 -23.34 -12.36
C GLY A 55 -7.86 -22.37 -12.82
N ASP A 56 -7.54 -21.36 -13.65
CA ASP A 56 -8.51 -20.45 -14.28
C ASP A 56 -7.94 -19.95 -15.61
N ASP A 57 -8.58 -20.28 -16.71
CA ASP A 57 -8.12 -19.95 -18.08
C ASP A 57 -8.20 -18.45 -18.40
N ARG A 58 -8.84 -17.63 -17.57
CA ARG A 58 -8.86 -16.16 -17.72
C ARG A 58 -7.60 -15.49 -17.20
N LEU A 59 -6.84 -16.19 -16.36
CA LEU A 59 -5.60 -15.72 -15.77
C LEU A 59 -4.44 -16.18 -16.67
N GLU A 60 -3.81 -15.24 -17.34
CA GLU A 60 -2.71 -15.49 -18.26
C GLU A 60 -1.36 -15.23 -17.57
N ASP A 61 -0.40 -16.12 -17.79
CA ASP A 61 0.99 -15.94 -17.34
C ASP A 61 1.56 -14.65 -17.95
N ARG A 62 2.20 -13.84 -17.11
CA ARG A 62 2.74 -12.55 -17.55
C ARG A 62 4.02 -12.19 -16.81
N THR A 63 4.97 -11.69 -17.59
CA THR A 63 6.21 -11.10 -17.08
C THR A 63 6.31 -9.66 -17.56
N ASP A 64 6.36 -8.71 -16.64
CA ASP A 64 6.38 -7.28 -16.97
C ASP A 64 6.84 -6.44 -15.78
N PHE A 65 7.08 -5.15 -16.01
CA PHE A 65 7.23 -4.21 -14.92
C PHE A 65 5.88 -4.01 -14.20
N ARG A 66 5.89 -4.22 -12.90
CA ARG A 66 4.76 -3.88 -12.03
C ARG A 66 4.80 -2.42 -11.59
N ARG A 67 6.02 -1.86 -11.48
CA ARG A 67 6.24 -0.48 -11.04
C ARG A 67 7.43 0.12 -11.77
N LYS A 68 7.28 1.39 -12.20
CA LYS A 68 8.35 2.25 -12.71
C LYS A 68 8.19 3.62 -12.04
N GLU A 69 8.40 3.65 -10.76
CA GLU A 69 8.16 4.83 -9.93
C GLU A 69 9.44 5.66 -9.80
N PHE A 70 9.32 6.96 -10.03
CA PHE A 70 10.44 7.90 -9.88
C PHE A 70 9.94 9.26 -9.40
N GLY A 71 10.80 9.96 -8.64
CA GLY A 71 10.48 11.27 -8.13
C GLY A 71 11.64 11.96 -7.44
N ALA A 72 11.33 13.09 -6.83
CA ALA A 72 12.26 13.90 -6.09
C ALA A 72 11.70 14.27 -4.71
N THR A 73 12.60 14.46 -3.76
CA THR A 73 12.29 14.90 -2.40
C THR A 73 13.11 16.13 -2.07
N LEU A 74 12.49 17.09 -1.39
CA LEU A 74 13.16 18.25 -0.81
C LEU A 74 12.92 18.24 0.70
N LYS A 75 13.97 18.26 1.52
CA LYS A 75 13.83 18.12 2.98
C LYS A 75 14.76 19.06 3.74
N LYS A 76 14.21 19.77 4.72
CA LYS A 76 14.96 20.46 5.76
C LYS A 76 14.57 19.86 7.10
N LYS A 77 15.53 19.19 7.75
CA LYS A 77 15.29 18.50 9.02
C LYS A 77 14.67 19.42 10.07
N GLY A 78 13.57 18.98 10.67
CA GLY A 78 12.84 19.73 11.71
C GLY A 78 12.06 20.95 11.20
N ALA A 79 11.96 21.17 9.89
CA ALA A 79 11.23 22.27 9.30
C ALA A 79 10.18 21.83 8.27
N TYR A 80 10.60 21.21 7.18
CA TYR A 80 9.69 20.78 6.11
C TYR A 80 10.25 19.64 5.29
N ASP A 81 9.36 18.98 4.57
CA ASP A 81 9.68 18.11 3.43
C ASP A 81 8.61 18.22 2.35
N ALA A 82 9.04 17.97 1.13
CA ALA A 82 8.19 17.90 -0.05
C ALA A 82 8.55 16.68 -0.89
N MET A 83 7.58 16.17 -1.61
CA MET A 83 7.76 15.06 -2.54
C MET A 83 6.95 15.29 -3.80
N VAL A 84 7.54 14.90 -4.93
CA VAL A 84 6.85 14.74 -6.21
C VAL A 84 7.20 13.36 -6.73
N TYR A 85 6.21 12.50 -6.91
CA TYR A 85 6.40 11.09 -7.22
C TYR A 85 5.39 10.60 -8.25
N PHE A 86 5.87 9.92 -9.30
CA PHE A 86 5.05 9.46 -10.42
C PHE A 86 5.37 8.01 -10.77
N ASP A 87 4.37 7.22 -11.08
CA ASP A 87 4.50 5.86 -11.61
C ASP A 87 4.32 5.89 -13.13
N PHE A 88 5.40 5.67 -13.87
CA PHE A 88 5.41 5.65 -15.33
C PHE A 88 4.77 4.39 -15.92
N GLU A 89 4.67 3.29 -15.15
CA GLU A 89 3.97 2.08 -15.60
C GLU A 89 2.46 2.27 -15.50
N ALA A 90 1.98 2.66 -14.34
CA ALA A 90 0.56 2.92 -14.13
C ALA A 90 0.10 4.26 -14.72
N LYS A 91 1.03 5.15 -15.12
CA LYS A 91 0.79 6.52 -15.62
C LYS A 91 0.01 7.37 -14.62
N LEU A 92 0.37 7.26 -13.34
CA LEU A 92 -0.34 7.88 -12.23
C LEU A 92 0.60 8.73 -11.38
N TRP A 93 0.11 9.90 -10.97
CA TRP A 93 0.71 10.61 -9.85
C TRP A 93 0.53 9.80 -8.57
N LEU A 94 1.60 9.68 -7.82
CA LEU A 94 1.58 9.09 -6.49
C LEU A 94 1.53 10.20 -5.44
N ASP A 95 2.55 10.32 -4.60
CA ASP A 95 2.54 11.35 -3.58
C ASP A 95 3.11 12.66 -4.15
N VAL A 96 2.32 13.76 -4.10
CA VAL A 96 2.72 15.10 -4.49
C VAL A 96 2.29 16.05 -3.39
N PHE A 97 3.19 16.36 -2.47
CA PHE A 97 2.85 17.13 -1.28
C PHE A 97 3.99 18.03 -0.79
N PHE A 98 3.61 19.00 0.02
CA PHE A 98 4.47 19.74 0.93
C PHE A 98 4.02 19.50 2.37
N ARG A 99 4.95 19.21 3.27
CA ARG A 99 4.69 18.98 4.70
C ARG A 99 5.61 19.84 5.54
N PHE A 100 5.10 20.45 6.58
CA PHE A 100 5.88 21.27 7.50
C PHE A 100 5.64 20.88 8.97
N GLU A 101 6.68 21.05 9.77
CA GLU A 101 6.63 20.89 11.21
C GLU A 101 6.07 22.17 11.85
N THR A 102 5.01 22.07 12.66
CA THR A 102 4.39 23.25 13.30
C THR A 102 5.37 23.99 14.20
N LYS A 103 6.33 23.28 14.81
CA LYS A 103 7.39 23.88 15.63
C LYS A 103 8.23 24.90 14.86
N ALA A 104 8.51 24.65 13.59
CA ALA A 104 9.31 25.55 12.75
C ALA A 104 8.59 26.86 12.43
N LEU A 105 7.24 26.85 12.34
CA LEU A 105 6.44 28.01 12.00
C LEU A 105 5.88 28.73 13.23
N LEU A 106 5.44 27.98 14.25
CA LEU A 106 4.70 28.50 15.40
C LEU A 106 5.53 28.52 16.68
N GLY A 107 6.77 27.99 16.65
CA GLY A 107 7.61 27.85 17.84
C GLY A 107 7.20 26.73 18.81
N GLN A 108 6.03 26.10 18.60
CA GLN A 108 5.49 25.02 19.43
C GLN A 108 5.16 23.79 18.60
N ASP A 109 5.41 22.61 19.17
CA ASP A 109 5.19 21.32 18.51
C ASP A 109 3.74 20.83 18.68
N TYR A 110 2.91 21.18 17.72
CA TYR A 110 1.57 20.64 17.52
C TYR A 110 1.53 19.55 16.43
N GLY A 111 2.69 18.95 16.06
CA GLY A 111 2.80 17.94 15.02
C GLY A 111 3.13 18.55 13.66
N ARG A 112 2.69 17.87 12.61
CA ARG A 112 2.98 18.17 11.19
C ARG A 112 1.70 18.45 10.43
N VAL A 113 1.78 19.34 9.44
CA VAL A 113 0.70 19.57 8.48
C VAL A 113 1.20 19.27 7.08
N ARG A 114 0.46 18.47 6.33
CA ARG A 114 0.73 18.08 4.95
C ARG A 114 -0.35 18.62 4.04
N LEU A 115 0.06 19.22 2.92
CA LEU A 115 -0.79 19.81 1.89
C LEU A 115 -0.47 19.15 0.55
N GLY A 116 -1.44 18.73 -0.21
CA GLY A 116 -1.24 18.17 -1.54
C GLY A 116 -1.98 16.87 -1.77
N TYR A 117 -1.46 16.06 -2.68
CA TYR A 117 -2.02 14.77 -3.09
C TYR A 117 -1.34 13.63 -2.31
N MET A 118 -2.12 12.89 -1.54
CA MET A 118 -1.60 11.90 -0.60
C MET A 118 -2.60 10.80 -0.29
N LYS A 119 -2.14 9.69 0.25
CA LYS A 119 -2.99 8.57 0.71
C LYS A 119 -3.89 9.04 1.85
N VAL A 120 -5.18 8.66 1.78
CA VAL A 120 -6.12 8.83 2.90
C VAL A 120 -5.76 7.83 4.00
N PRO A 121 -5.70 8.22 5.29
CA PRO A 121 -5.16 7.40 6.37
C PRO A 121 -6.18 6.34 6.87
N VAL A 122 -6.67 5.49 5.97
CA VAL A 122 -7.53 4.32 6.28
C VAL A 122 -6.98 3.12 5.53
N GLY A 123 -6.60 2.07 6.26
CA GLY A 123 -5.93 0.89 5.72
C GLY A 123 -4.41 0.96 5.92
N LEU A 124 -3.92 0.38 7.01
CA LEU A 124 -2.51 0.39 7.42
C LEU A 124 -1.57 -0.12 6.31
N GLU A 125 -1.89 -1.29 5.71
CA GLU A 125 -1.07 -1.86 4.64
C GLU A 125 -1.05 -0.94 3.40
N ALA A 126 -2.15 -0.24 3.10
CA ALA A 126 -2.21 0.69 1.98
C ALA A 126 -1.38 1.96 2.21
N VAL A 127 -1.38 2.51 3.44
CA VAL A 127 -0.60 3.71 3.76
C VAL A 127 0.89 3.41 3.91
N GLN A 128 1.24 2.17 4.19
CA GLN A 128 2.62 1.68 4.15
C GLN A 128 3.24 1.92 2.76
N SER A 129 4.55 2.09 2.71
CA SER A 129 5.25 2.20 1.43
C SER A 129 5.21 0.88 0.67
N SER A 130 4.92 0.91 -0.63
CA SER A 130 5.02 -0.25 -1.52
C SER A 130 6.42 -0.91 -1.54
N ARG A 131 7.45 -0.15 -1.14
CA ARG A 131 8.82 -0.65 -0.98
C ARG A 131 8.97 -1.56 0.22
N ALA A 132 8.15 -1.35 1.27
CA ALA A 132 8.24 -2.01 2.56
C ALA A 132 7.30 -3.23 2.71
N GLY A 133 6.51 -3.55 1.69
CA GLY A 133 5.59 -4.68 1.71
C GLY A 133 6.30 -6.01 1.90
N SER A 134 5.79 -6.86 2.81
CA SER A 134 6.22 -8.25 2.98
C SER A 134 5.68 -9.13 1.86
N PHE A 135 4.56 -8.75 1.26
CA PHE A 135 3.94 -9.39 0.12
C PHE A 135 4.04 -8.49 -1.11
N MET A 136 3.98 -9.08 -2.29
CA MET A 136 4.09 -8.36 -3.56
C MET A 136 2.88 -7.48 -3.80
N GLU A 137 1.68 -7.91 -3.37
CA GLU A 137 0.43 -7.18 -3.52
C GLU A 137 -0.31 -7.05 -2.17
N LEU A 138 -1.18 -6.04 -2.09
CA LEU A 138 -2.02 -5.76 -0.92
C LEU A 138 -3.01 -6.90 -0.66
N GLY A 139 -3.36 -7.14 0.61
CA GLY A 139 -4.42 -8.05 1.00
C GLY A 139 -5.77 -7.66 0.43
N LEU A 140 -6.65 -8.64 0.23
CA LEU A 140 -7.97 -8.47 -0.40
C LEU A 140 -8.80 -7.30 0.17
N PRO A 141 -8.98 -7.15 1.51
CA PRO A 141 -9.81 -6.07 2.04
C PRO A 141 -9.20 -4.69 1.76
N VAL A 142 -7.88 -4.59 1.76
CA VAL A 142 -7.18 -3.33 1.50
C VAL A 142 -7.37 -2.92 0.03
N GLN A 143 -7.27 -3.87 -0.92
CA GLN A 143 -7.50 -3.60 -2.34
C GLN A 143 -8.89 -3.01 -2.62
N ALA A 144 -9.92 -3.46 -1.89
CA ALA A 144 -11.31 -3.06 -2.12
C ALA A 144 -11.73 -1.82 -1.31
N VAL A 145 -11.29 -1.71 -0.04
CA VAL A 145 -11.80 -0.69 0.89
C VAL A 145 -10.94 0.57 0.89
N PHE A 146 -9.64 0.46 0.60
CA PHE A 146 -8.77 1.64 0.54
C PHE A 146 -9.21 2.63 -0.54
N GLN A 147 -9.46 3.88 -0.14
CA GLN A 147 -9.96 4.92 -1.04
C GLN A 147 -8.91 5.40 -2.05
N GLY A 148 -7.61 5.19 -1.80
CA GLY A 148 -6.54 5.71 -2.62
C GLY A 148 -5.98 7.03 -2.11
N ARG A 149 -5.52 7.85 -3.05
CA ARG A 149 -4.96 9.18 -2.77
C ARG A 149 -5.99 10.26 -3.08
N ARG A 150 -5.92 11.34 -2.33
CA ARG A 150 -6.78 12.53 -2.48
C ARG A 150 -5.95 13.79 -2.30
N THR A 151 -6.38 14.87 -2.94
CA THR A 151 -5.82 16.21 -2.71
C THR A 151 -6.47 16.81 -1.46
N GLY A 152 -5.67 17.34 -0.55
CA GLY A 152 -6.22 17.92 0.68
C GLY A 152 -5.18 18.40 1.67
N VAL A 153 -5.63 18.51 2.91
CA VAL A 153 -4.85 18.90 4.08
C VAL A 153 -4.94 17.80 5.12
N GLU A 154 -3.81 17.39 5.66
CA GLU A 154 -3.72 16.41 6.73
C GLU A 154 -2.84 16.93 7.85
N TRP A 155 -3.32 16.79 9.07
CA TRP A 155 -2.56 17.00 10.29
C TRP A 155 -2.17 15.66 10.90
N THR A 156 -0.93 15.58 11.41
CA THR A 156 -0.40 14.40 12.11
C THR A 156 0.31 14.83 13.37
N LEU A 157 -0.07 14.24 14.51
CA LEU A 157 0.62 14.35 15.78
C LEU A 157 1.17 12.97 16.16
N GLU A 158 2.49 12.82 16.15
CA GLU A 158 3.17 11.59 16.56
C GLU A 158 3.94 11.84 17.86
N ARG A 159 3.74 10.96 18.83
CA ARG A 159 4.46 10.91 20.10
C ARG A 159 5.01 9.50 20.33
N GLN A 160 5.73 9.32 21.43
CA GLN A 160 6.30 8.01 21.75
C GLN A 160 5.22 6.92 21.80
N GLN A 161 4.10 7.19 22.43
CA GLN A 161 3.07 6.19 22.72
C GLN A 161 1.80 6.33 21.87
N TYR A 162 1.66 7.35 21.04
CA TYR A 162 0.46 7.52 20.21
C TYR A 162 0.72 8.29 18.92
N LEU A 163 -0.12 7.99 17.95
CA LEU A 163 -0.23 8.70 16.68
C LEU A 163 -1.68 9.15 16.51
N LEU A 164 -1.89 10.43 16.14
CA LEU A 164 -3.18 10.96 15.75
C LEU A 164 -3.05 11.61 14.38
N GLN A 165 -3.99 11.31 13.49
CA GLN A 165 -4.08 11.92 12.17
C GLN A 165 -5.51 12.37 11.90
N ALA A 166 -5.66 13.51 11.25
CA ALA A 166 -6.94 14.02 10.76
C ALA A 166 -6.72 14.71 9.42
N GLY A 167 -7.59 14.44 8.46
CA GLY A 167 -7.48 14.99 7.13
C GLY A 167 -8.81 15.39 6.53
N ALA A 168 -8.78 16.44 5.70
CA ALA A 168 -9.87 16.90 4.87
C ALA A 168 -9.39 17.01 3.43
N TYR A 169 -10.10 16.35 2.53
CA TYR A 169 -9.73 16.21 1.13
C TYR A 169 -10.92 16.62 0.26
N GLY A 170 -10.63 17.17 -0.91
CA GLY A 170 -11.72 17.62 -1.78
C GLY A 170 -11.27 18.07 -3.14
N GLY A 171 -12.27 18.33 -3.98
CA GLY A 171 -12.06 18.71 -5.36
C GLY A 171 -11.67 17.53 -6.26
N GLN A 172 -11.33 17.86 -7.49
CA GLN A 172 -10.76 16.92 -8.44
C GLN A 172 -9.29 16.69 -8.07
N ASP A 173 -8.87 15.45 -7.98
CA ASP A 173 -7.48 15.13 -7.64
C ASP A 173 -6.54 15.25 -8.86
N LEU A 174 -5.25 14.92 -8.68
CA LEU A 174 -4.26 15.04 -9.75
C LEU A 174 -4.49 14.10 -10.94
N GLN A 175 -5.31 13.07 -10.78
CA GLN A 175 -5.68 12.15 -11.87
C GLN A 175 -6.88 12.66 -12.66
N GLY A 176 -7.55 13.71 -12.18
CA GLY A 176 -8.77 14.23 -12.78
C GLY A 176 -10.02 13.41 -12.49
N ASP A 177 -9.94 12.53 -11.50
CA ASP A 177 -11.03 11.66 -11.04
C ASP A 177 -11.47 11.99 -9.60
N ASN A 178 -12.34 11.16 -9.00
CA ASN A 178 -12.85 11.27 -7.64
C ASN A 178 -13.42 12.65 -7.27
N PRO A 179 -14.33 13.22 -8.04
CA PRO A 179 -15.00 14.45 -7.65
C PRO A 179 -15.79 14.21 -6.35
N GLY A 180 -15.61 15.08 -5.37
CA GLY A 180 -16.28 14.97 -4.07
C GLY A 180 -15.37 15.37 -2.92
N THR A 181 -15.79 15.05 -1.70
CA THR A 181 -15.05 15.38 -0.48
C THR A 181 -14.82 14.13 0.37
N THR A 182 -13.75 14.13 1.16
CA THR A 182 -13.47 13.09 2.14
C THR A 182 -12.96 13.74 3.42
N GLN A 183 -13.41 13.22 4.54
CA GLN A 183 -12.85 13.51 5.86
C GLN A 183 -12.36 12.19 6.45
N ALA A 184 -11.19 12.19 7.05
CA ALA A 184 -10.61 10.97 7.62
C ALA A 184 -9.91 11.25 8.94
N VAL A 185 -9.95 10.25 9.82
CA VAL A 185 -9.23 10.24 11.08
C VAL A 185 -8.55 8.89 11.27
N HIS A 186 -7.39 8.90 11.92
CA HIS A 186 -6.67 7.72 12.34
C HIS A 186 -6.04 7.97 13.70
N ALA A 187 -6.13 6.99 14.59
CA ALA A 187 -5.51 7.03 15.89
C ALA A 187 -4.84 5.68 16.18
N ALA A 188 -3.61 5.72 16.68
CA ALA A 188 -2.91 4.51 17.10
C ALA A 188 -2.25 4.71 18.47
N TRP A 189 -2.28 3.65 19.26
CA TRP A 189 -1.59 3.53 20.53
C TRP A 189 -0.41 2.58 20.39
N THR A 190 0.77 3.03 20.82
CA THR A 190 2.03 2.28 20.75
C THR A 190 2.65 2.17 22.14
N PRO A 191 2.13 1.27 23.03
CA PRO A 191 2.64 1.13 24.40
C PRO A 191 4.12 0.77 24.42
N PHE A 192 4.57 0.01 23.44
CA PHE A 192 5.99 -0.30 23.19
C PHE A 192 6.37 0.24 21.82
N LYS A 193 7.45 1.00 21.77
CA LYS A 193 7.99 1.59 20.52
C LYS A 193 9.49 1.74 20.64
N ALA A 194 10.18 0.60 20.62
CA ALA A 194 11.63 0.52 20.58
C ALA A 194 12.08 -0.21 19.31
N GLU A 195 13.35 -0.12 18.97
CA GLU A 195 13.90 -0.90 17.86
C GLU A 195 13.76 -2.40 18.18
N GLY A 196 13.11 -3.14 17.27
CA GLY A 196 12.84 -4.56 17.45
C GLY A 196 11.79 -4.92 18.49
N ASP A 197 11.10 -3.95 19.11
CA ASP A 197 10.03 -4.21 20.07
C ASP A 197 8.92 -3.15 19.94
N VAL A 198 7.87 -3.50 19.20
CA VAL A 198 6.75 -2.59 18.88
C VAL A 198 5.42 -3.30 19.10
N LEU A 199 4.51 -2.66 19.80
CA LEU A 199 3.08 -2.98 19.75
C LEU A 199 2.33 -1.73 19.30
N HIS A 200 1.60 -1.86 18.20
CA HIS A 200 0.74 -0.83 17.65
C HIS A 200 -0.69 -1.36 17.59
N LEU A 201 -1.63 -0.61 18.13
CA LEU A 201 -3.06 -0.88 18.04
C LEU A 201 -3.74 0.39 17.54
N GLY A 202 -4.46 0.29 16.42
CA GLY A 202 -5.01 1.47 15.76
C GLY A 202 -6.46 1.31 15.31
N ILE A 203 -7.10 2.45 15.11
CA ILE A 203 -8.43 2.60 14.52
C ILE A 203 -8.38 3.70 13.47
N ALA A 204 -9.09 3.51 12.38
CA ALA A 204 -9.21 4.48 11.31
C ALA A 204 -10.66 4.62 10.83
N GLY A 205 -11.02 5.80 10.33
CA GLY A 205 -12.32 6.02 9.73
C GLY A 205 -12.30 7.15 8.72
N SER A 206 -13.16 7.06 7.71
CA SER A 206 -13.41 8.14 6.76
C SER A 206 -14.87 8.21 6.33
N VAL A 207 -15.30 9.41 5.97
CA VAL A 207 -16.57 9.66 5.30
C VAL A 207 -16.25 10.30 3.95
N GLU A 208 -16.63 9.63 2.88
CA GLU A 208 -16.52 10.13 1.51
C GLU A 208 -17.92 10.51 1.01
N ASN A 209 -18.02 11.73 0.44
CA ASN A 209 -19.21 12.21 -0.25
C ASN A 209 -18.87 12.34 -1.74
N PRO A 210 -19.03 11.28 -2.54
CA PRO A 210 -18.75 11.32 -3.96
C PRO A 210 -19.72 12.26 -4.67
N ARG A 211 -19.27 12.93 -5.74
CA ARG A 211 -20.11 13.79 -6.56
C ARG A 211 -20.28 13.21 -7.95
N GLY A 212 -21.43 13.48 -8.53
CA GLY A 212 -21.63 13.29 -9.95
C GLY A 212 -20.74 14.23 -10.76
N PHE A 213 -20.44 13.85 -11.99
CA PHE A 213 -19.68 14.69 -12.91
C PHE A 213 -20.29 14.61 -14.31
N SER A 214 -19.97 15.60 -15.14
CA SER A 214 -20.30 15.56 -16.56
C SER A 214 -19.00 15.44 -17.35
N ASP A 215 -19.01 14.56 -18.37
CA ASP A 215 -17.89 14.46 -19.28
C ASP A 215 -17.85 15.62 -20.27
N GLY A 216 -16.77 15.73 -21.03
CA GLY A 216 -16.62 16.80 -22.04
C GLY A 216 -17.62 16.72 -23.21
N ARG A 217 -18.47 15.69 -23.26
CA ARG A 217 -19.56 15.50 -24.25
C ARG A 217 -20.93 15.83 -23.67
N GLY A 218 -21.00 16.29 -22.43
CA GLY A 218 -22.25 16.65 -21.74
C GLY A 218 -23.00 15.47 -21.14
N VAL A 219 -22.41 14.26 -21.11
CA VAL A 219 -23.01 13.10 -20.42
C VAL A 219 -22.80 13.25 -18.93
N SER A 220 -23.90 13.25 -18.17
CA SER A 220 -23.88 13.34 -16.71
C SER A 220 -23.83 11.96 -16.09
N PHE A 221 -23.01 11.80 -15.09
CA PHE A 221 -22.85 10.58 -14.30
C PHE A 221 -23.23 10.85 -12.87
N SER A 222 -24.06 9.98 -12.29
CA SER A 222 -24.38 10.03 -10.86
C SER A 222 -23.19 9.68 -9.99
N PRO A 223 -23.19 10.08 -8.70
CA PRO A 223 -22.21 9.63 -7.72
C PRO A 223 -22.16 8.10 -7.69
N ARG A 224 -20.96 7.55 -7.67
CA ARG A 224 -20.76 6.11 -7.79
C ARG A 224 -19.51 5.61 -7.06
N VAL A 225 -19.53 4.32 -6.74
CA VAL A 225 -18.37 3.60 -6.18
C VAL A 225 -18.30 2.19 -6.79
N ARG A 226 -17.12 1.61 -6.83
CA ARG A 226 -16.90 0.23 -7.22
C ARG A 226 -15.84 -0.38 -6.31
N LEU A 227 -16.17 -1.50 -5.66
CA LEU A 227 -15.28 -2.23 -4.77
C LEU A 227 -14.92 -3.56 -5.41
N ARG A 228 -13.64 -3.88 -5.48
CA ARG A 228 -13.14 -5.07 -6.19
C ARG A 228 -11.73 -5.44 -5.73
N ALA A 229 -11.35 -6.70 -5.91
CA ALA A 229 -10.00 -7.18 -5.64
C ALA A 229 -9.50 -8.11 -6.75
N ARG A 230 -8.18 -8.11 -6.96
CA ARG A 230 -7.43 -9.12 -7.71
C ARG A 230 -7.11 -10.30 -6.79
N PRO A 231 -6.78 -11.48 -7.33
CA PRO A 231 -6.34 -12.63 -6.52
C PRO A 231 -4.90 -12.43 -5.98
N GLU A 232 -4.68 -11.33 -5.26
CA GLU A 232 -3.39 -10.88 -4.71
C GLU A 232 -2.21 -10.93 -5.70
N ALA A 233 -2.49 -10.76 -7.00
CA ALA A 233 -1.53 -10.78 -8.10
C ALA A 233 -1.50 -9.45 -8.85
N GLY A 234 -0.29 -8.97 -9.18
CA GLY A 234 -0.09 -7.63 -9.72
C GLY A 234 -0.29 -7.49 -11.23
N LEU A 235 0.03 -8.53 -12.00
CA LEU A 235 0.06 -8.48 -13.47
C LEU A 235 -1.19 -9.06 -14.13
N THR A 236 -2.33 -9.06 -13.45
CA THR A 236 -3.61 -9.44 -14.04
C THR A 236 -4.64 -8.33 -13.92
N ASP A 237 -5.53 -8.21 -14.90
CA ASP A 237 -6.71 -7.34 -14.83
C ASP A 237 -7.98 -8.09 -14.42
N VAL A 238 -7.90 -9.41 -14.26
CA VAL A 238 -9.01 -10.23 -13.80
C VAL A 238 -9.37 -9.88 -12.36
N ARG A 239 -10.67 -9.72 -12.12
CA ARG A 239 -11.26 -9.50 -10.80
C ARG A 239 -12.23 -10.64 -10.55
N LEU A 240 -11.85 -11.56 -9.67
CA LEU A 240 -12.70 -12.68 -9.30
C LEU A 240 -13.90 -12.18 -8.50
N ILE A 241 -13.68 -11.15 -7.67
CA ILE A 241 -14.75 -10.47 -6.92
C ILE A 241 -14.82 -8.98 -7.27
N ASP A 242 -16.04 -8.50 -7.54
CA ASP A 242 -16.29 -7.14 -8.02
C ASP A 242 -17.77 -6.79 -7.88
N THR A 243 -18.10 -5.72 -7.17
CA THR A 243 -19.49 -5.24 -7.02
C THR A 243 -20.12 -4.77 -8.31
N GLY A 244 -19.32 -4.54 -9.37
CA GLY A 244 -19.73 -3.66 -10.44
C GLY A 244 -19.83 -2.22 -9.95
N THR A 245 -20.36 -1.34 -10.79
CA THR A 245 -20.57 0.07 -10.42
C THR A 245 -21.85 0.21 -9.60
N ILE A 246 -21.73 0.60 -8.33
CA ILE A 246 -22.85 0.98 -7.47
C ILE A 246 -23.16 2.45 -7.76
N LEU A 247 -24.36 2.74 -8.24
CA LEU A 247 -24.83 4.07 -8.62
C LEU A 247 -25.60 4.75 -7.49
N ASP A 248 -25.82 6.06 -7.66
CA ASP A 248 -26.63 6.91 -6.77
C ASP A 248 -26.15 6.88 -5.32
N VAL A 249 -24.82 6.90 -5.17
CA VAL A 249 -24.17 6.89 -3.86
C VAL A 249 -24.36 8.24 -3.18
N ASP A 250 -24.89 8.22 -1.95
CA ASP A 250 -24.97 9.39 -1.09
C ASP A 250 -23.64 9.63 -0.39
N HIS A 251 -23.18 8.64 0.38
CA HIS A 251 -21.87 8.67 1.02
C HIS A 251 -21.32 7.26 1.22
N VAL A 252 -20.00 7.18 1.46
CA VAL A 252 -19.29 5.94 1.83
C VAL A 252 -18.57 6.16 3.15
N ILE A 253 -18.93 5.35 4.14
CA ILE A 253 -18.20 5.29 5.43
C ILE A 253 -17.23 4.13 5.38
N ARG A 254 -15.94 4.39 5.63
CA ARG A 254 -14.93 3.35 5.80
C ARG A 254 -14.43 3.35 7.22
N THR A 255 -14.31 2.17 7.79
CA THR A 255 -13.77 1.98 9.14
C THR A 255 -12.77 0.84 9.14
N GLY A 256 -11.76 0.94 9.99
CA GLY A 256 -10.72 -0.07 10.16
C GLY A 256 -10.24 -0.17 11.58
N VAL A 257 -9.86 -1.37 11.97
CA VAL A 257 -9.08 -1.64 13.17
C VAL A 257 -7.82 -2.37 12.74
N GLU A 258 -6.70 -2.07 13.40
CA GLU A 258 -5.39 -2.54 12.98
C GLU A 258 -4.51 -2.89 14.18
N ALA A 259 -3.63 -3.84 13.97
CA ALA A 259 -2.62 -4.24 14.97
C ALA A 259 -1.30 -4.59 14.28
N VAL A 260 -0.19 -4.17 14.88
CA VAL A 260 1.16 -4.59 14.52
C VAL A 260 1.89 -4.99 15.80
N TRP A 261 2.54 -6.13 15.74
CA TRP A 261 3.48 -6.59 16.78
C TRP A 261 4.81 -6.93 16.12
N ILE A 262 5.89 -6.37 16.62
CA ILE A 262 7.26 -6.68 16.21
C ILE A 262 8.02 -7.06 17.46
N HIS A 263 8.67 -8.22 17.45
CA HIS A 263 9.53 -8.67 18.54
C HIS A 263 10.73 -9.44 17.98
N GLY A 264 11.89 -8.78 18.01
CA GLY A 264 13.10 -9.32 17.39
C GLY A 264 12.85 -9.67 15.91
N PRO A 265 13.15 -10.89 15.47
CA PRO A 265 13.01 -11.32 14.09
C PRO A 265 11.56 -11.62 13.65
N PHE A 266 10.59 -11.55 14.55
CA PHE A 266 9.19 -11.88 14.28
C PHE A 266 8.34 -10.62 14.14
N SER A 267 7.38 -10.63 13.23
CA SER A 267 6.32 -9.65 13.22
C SER A 267 4.96 -10.24 12.85
N LEU A 268 3.90 -9.64 13.40
CA LEU A 268 2.52 -9.90 13.03
C LEU A 268 1.85 -8.59 12.65
N GLN A 269 1.02 -8.62 11.62
CA GLN A 269 0.18 -7.48 11.23
C GLN A 269 -1.22 -7.98 10.85
N SER A 270 -2.24 -7.25 11.27
CA SER A 270 -3.64 -7.56 10.97
C SER A 270 -4.44 -6.29 10.79
N GLU A 271 -5.42 -6.34 9.91
CA GLU A 271 -6.46 -5.33 9.77
C GLU A 271 -7.82 -5.99 9.55
N ALA A 272 -8.87 -5.38 10.09
CA ALA A 272 -10.23 -5.63 9.66
C ALA A 272 -10.82 -4.31 9.14
N LEU A 273 -11.32 -4.34 7.89
CA LEU A 273 -11.82 -3.19 7.16
C LEU A 273 -13.26 -3.40 6.76
N ARG A 274 -14.05 -2.31 6.84
CA ARG A 274 -15.45 -2.25 6.42
C ARG A 274 -15.68 -0.98 5.60
N ALA A 275 -16.46 -1.11 4.51
CA ALA A 275 -17.01 0.01 3.78
C ALA A 275 -18.53 -0.12 3.74
N GLU A 276 -19.23 0.92 4.17
CA GLU A 276 -20.69 1.04 4.08
C GLU A 276 -21.04 2.11 3.05
N VAL A 277 -21.78 1.72 2.03
CA VAL A 277 -22.21 2.55 0.92
C VAL A 277 -23.70 2.89 1.11
N ALA A 278 -23.99 4.11 1.51
CA ALA A 278 -25.34 4.64 1.54
C ALA A 278 -25.75 5.09 0.12
N ARG A 279 -27.00 4.83 -0.24
CA ARG A 279 -27.53 5.11 -1.57
C ARG A 279 -28.80 5.93 -1.51
N ASN A 280 -28.97 6.82 -2.48
CA ASN A 280 -30.16 7.65 -2.67
C ASN A 280 -31.33 6.85 -3.27
N ALA A 281 -32.48 7.50 -3.44
CA ALA A 281 -33.67 7.00 -4.12
C ALA A 281 -34.23 5.68 -3.54
N GLY A 282 -34.12 5.46 -2.23
CA GLY A 282 -34.66 4.28 -1.55
C GLY A 282 -33.91 2.96 -1.88
N GLN A 283 -32.76 3.04 -2.51
CA GLN A 283 -31.92 1.87 -2.76
C GLN A 283 -31.33 1.31 -1.45
N PRO A 284 -31.22 -0.01 -1.30
CA PRO A 284 -30.64 -0.60 -0.10
C PRO A 284 -29.16 -0.21 0.06
N HIS A 285 -28.74 -0.05 1.30
CA HIS A 285 -27.32 0.10 1.65
C HIS A 285 -26.54 -1.13 1.21
N PHE A 286 -25.24 -0.94 0.98
CA PHE A 286 -24.31 -2.02 0.68
C PHE A 286 -23.16 -2.02 1.66
N ILE A 287 -22.79 -3.19 2.17
CA ILE A 287 -21.68 -3.38 3.10
C ILE A 287 -20.65 -4.33 2.51
N ALA A 288 -19.42 -3.84 2.33
CA ALA A 288 -18.24 -4.65 2.10
C ALA A 288 -17.46 -4.82 3.40
N GLN A 289 -16.94 -6.01 3.65
CA GLN A 289 -16.11 -6.27 4.83
C GLN A 289 -15.06 -7.34 4.57
N GLY A 290 -13.90 -7.17 5.17
CA GLY A 290 -12.83 -8.13 5.05
C GLY A 290 -11.75 -7.92 6.10
N GLN A 291 -10.84 -8.87 6.18
CA GLN A 291 -9.73 -8.85 7.11
C GLN A 291 -8.56 -9.62 6.55
N TYR A 292 -7.37 -9.31 7.04
CA TYR A 292 -6.20 -10.14 6.87
C TYR A 292 -5.42 -10.27 8.18
N LEU A 293 -4.66 -11.34 8.27
CA LEU A 293 -3.60 -11.54 9.24
C LEU A 293 -2.39 -12.07 8.52
N TYR A 294 -1.22 -11.50 8.75
CA TYR A 294 0.02 -12.07 8.30
C TYR A 294 1.10 -12.08 9.38
N GLY A 295 2.00 -13.04 9.26
CA GLY A 295 3.21 -13.14 10.07
C GLY A 295 4.45 -13.14 9.21
N THR A 296 5.55 -12.65 9.77
CA THR A 296 6.87 -12.71 9.14
C THR A 296 7.94 -13.17 10.13
N TRP A 297 8.95 -13.84 9.60
CA TRP A 297 10.10 -14.31 10.35
C TRP A 297 11.39 -14.04 9.57
N SER A 298 12.24 -13.14 10.09
CA SER A 298 13.61 -12.98 9.58
C SER A 298 14.47 -14.14 10.03
N LEU A 299 14.87 -15.00 9.10
CA LEU A 299 15.73 -16.15 9.37
C LEU A 299 17.14 -15.74 9.79
N THR A 300 17.55 -14.54 9.39
CA THR A 300 18.88 -13.97 9.62
C THR A 300 18.95 -13.14 10.89
N GLY A 301 17.81 -12.93 11.59
CA GLY A 301 17.73 -12.37 12.93
C GLY A 301 17.40 -10.86 13.00
N GLU A 302 17.35 -10.15 11.89
CA GLU A 302 17.02 -8.71 11.88
C GLU A 302 15.56 -8.46 12.20
N SER A 303 15.28 -7.29 12.75
CA SER A 303 13.91 -6.81 13.00
C SER A 303 13.42 -5.91 11.89
N ARG A 304 12.11 -5.89 11.69
CA ARG A 304 11.45 -4.86 10.88
C ARG A 304 11.59 -3.49 11.53
N THR A 305 11.82 -2.48 10.70
CA THR A 305 11.75 -1.10 11.16
C THR A 305 10.30 -0.67 11.37
N TYR A 306 10.10 0.36 12.19
CA TYR A 306 8.78 0.97 12.42
C TYR A 306 8.95 2.50 12.54
N ALA A 307 8.20 3.25 11.75
CA ALA A 307 8.24 4.71 11.78
C ALA A 307 6.94 5.31 11.20
N GLY A 308 6.50 6.44 11.75
CA GLY A 308 5.33 7.14 11.22
C GLY A 308 4.02 6.33 11.30
N GLY A 309 3.91 5.40 12.24
CA GLY A 309 2.74 4.57 12.42
C GLY A 309 2.71 3.29 11.56
N VAL A 310 3.74 3.00 10.77
CA VAL A 310 3.76 1.85 9.85
C VAL A 310 5.04 1.03 9.94
N PRO A 311 4.97 -0.30 9.71
CA PRO A 311 6.16 -1.12 9.55
C PRO A 311 6.94 -0.76 8.28
N GLY A 312 8.27 -0.88 8.36
CA GLY A 312 9.17 -0.67 7.24
C GLY A 312 9.85 -1.95 6.78
N ASN A 313 10.89 -1.80 5.95
CA ASN A 313 11.72 -2.92 5.51
C ASN A 313 12.62 -3.45 6.66
N ILE A 314 13.05 -4.69 6.52
CA ILE A 314 14.22 -5.22 7.21
C ILE A 314 15.46 -4.53 6.64
N LYS A 315 16.39 -4.15 7.50
CA LYS A 315 17.71 -3.65 7.10
C LYS A 315 18.71 -4.80 7.22
N PRO A 316 19.32 -5.25 6.11
CA PRO A 316 20.30 -6.32 6.15
C PRO A 316 21.49 -5.96 7.07
N ALA A 317 21.84 -6.90 7.96
CA ALA A 317 22.99 -6.78 8.85
C ALA A 317 24.20 -7.61 8.38
N HIS A 318 23.99 -8.45 7.37
CA HIS A 318 25.00 -9.38 6.85
C HIS A 318 25.32 -9.06 5.39
N ASP A 319 26.55 -9.38 4.96
CA ASP A 319 27.00 -9.17 3.57
C ASP A 319 26.21 -9.97 2.52
N TYR A 320 25.62 -11.10 2.94
CA TYR A 320 24.72 -11.90 2.08
C TYR A 320 23.26 -11.42 2.11
N GLY A 321 22.98 -10.34 2.82
CA GLY A 321 21.66 -9.77 2.98
C GLY A 321 20.85 -10.36 4.13
N ALA A 322 19.54 -10.09 4.14
CA ALA A 322 18.59 -10.61 5.10
C ALA A 322 17.53 -11.46 4.39
N VAL A 323 17.10 -12.56 5.02
CA VAL A 323 16.07 -13.47 4.49
C VAL A 323 14.88 -13.49 5.42
N GLU A 324 13.69 -13.27 4.86
CA GLU A 324 12.41 -13.27 5.58
C GLU A 324 11.46 -14.29 4.97
N LEU A 325 10.81 -15.09 5.81
CA LEU A 325 9.65 -15.91 5.43
C LEU A 325 8.37 -15.20 5.84
N THR A 326 7.31 -15.36 5.03
CA THR A 326 6.02 -14.70 5.24
C THR A 326 4.87 -15.66 5.03
N ALA A 327 3.77 -15.48 5.78
CA ALA A 327 2.52 -16.18 5.55
C ALA A 327 1.34 -15.23 5.84
N ARG A 328 0.36 -15.17 4.93
CA ARG A 328 -0.85 -14.36 5.05
C ARG A 328 -2.10 -15.18 4.80
N TYR A 329 -3.13 -14.92 5.58
CA TYR A 329 -4.52 -15.26 5.27
C TYR A 329 -5.30 -13.96 5.10
N SER A 330 -6.03 -13.84 4.00
CA SER A 330 -6.81 -12.66 3.64
C SER A 330 -8.19 -13.08 3.16
N ARG A 331 -9.24 -12.34 3.55
CA ARG A 331 -10.61 -12.59 3.09
C ARG A 331 -11.37 -11.30 2.85
N LEU A 332 -12.29 -11.34 1.87
CA LEU A 332 -13.16 -10.22 1.52
C LEU A 332 -14.54 -10.73 1.13
N ASN A 333 -15.58 -10.09 1.64
CA ASN A 333 -16.98 -10.32 1.29
C ASN A 333 -17.57 -9.05 0.65
N LEU A 334 -18.04 -9.18 -0.59
CA LEU A 334 -18.73 -8.15 -1.38
C LEU A 334 -20.17 -8.56 -1.71
N GLU A 335 -20.77 -9.45 -0.89
CA GLU A 335 -22.17 -9.89 -0.99
C GLU A 335 -23.00 -9.21 0.08
N ASP A 336 -23.91 -8.34 -0.32
CA ASP A 336 -24.88 -7.72 0.58
C ASP A 336 -26.08 -7.17 -0.20
N ASN A 337 -27.31 -7.41 0.29
CA ASN A 337 -28.55 -6.97 -0.30
C ASN A 337 -28.67 -7.31 -1.81
N ASN A 338 -28.76 -6.31 -2.67
CA ASN A 338 -28.89 -6.45 -4.13
C ASN A 338 -27.54 -6.32 -4.88
N VAL A 339 -26.42 -6.35 -4.17
CA VAL A 339 -25.07 -6.31 -4.75
C VAL A 339 -24.41 -7.66 -4.56
N HIS A 340 -24.11 -8.34 -5.67
CA HIS A 340 -23.52 -9.68 -5.71
C HIS A 340 -22.08 -9.61 -6.22
N GLY A 341 -21.20 -9.01 -5.41
CA GLY A 341 -19.79 -8.80 -5.75
C GLY A 341 -18.90 -10.01 -5.53
N GLY A 342 -19.39 -11.04 -4.84
CA GLY A 342 -18.67 -12.27 -4.54
C GLY A 342 -17.95 -12.28 -3.19
N ARG A 343 -17.39 -13.44 -2.88
CA ARG A 343 -16.56 -13.68 -1.69
C ARG A 343 -15.26 -14.34 -2.12
N GLN A 344 -14.17 -13.96 -1.50
CA GLN A 344 -12.85 -14.53 -1.79
C GLN A 344 -12.05 -14.64 -0.50
N HIS A 345 -11.23 -15.68 -0.42
CA HIS A 345 -10.15 -15.78 0.56
C HIS A 345 -8.91 -16.34 -0.10
N ASP A 346 -7.77 -15.78 0.27
CA ASP A 346 -6.47 -16.15 -0.25
C ASP A 346 -5.57 -16.55 0.93
N THR A 347 -4.80 -17.62 0.73
CA THR A 347 -3.70 -18.01 1.61
C THR A 347 -2.40 -17.86 0.84
N THR A 348 -1.50 -17.03 1.31
CA THR A 348 -0.24 -16.72 0.63
C THR A 348 0.93 -17.04 1.53
N ILE A 349 1.90 -17.81 1.03
CA ILE A 349 3.22 -17.94 1.64
C ILE A 349 4.25 -17.26 0.77
N GLY A 350 5.34 -16.78 1.38
CA GLY A 350 6.37 -16.09 0.61
C GLY A 350 7.73 -16.10 1.28
N ALA A 351 8.71 -15.69 0.49
CA ALA A 351 10.07 -15.45 0.93
C ALA A 351 10.58 -14.15 0.32
N ASN A 352 11.25 -13.35 1.13
CA ASN A 352 11.88 -12.11 0.72
C ASN A 352 13.37 -12.19 1.00
N TRP A 353 14.18 -11.78 0.03
CA TRP A 353 15.62 -11.64 0.19
C TRP A 353 15.99 -10.18 -0.02
N TYR A 354 16.36 -9.52 1.05
CA TYR A 354 16.89 -8.15 1.09
C TYR A 354 18.38 -8.22 0.88
N LEU A 355 18.86 -8.15 -0.37
CA LEU A 355 20.29 -8.22 -0.67
C LEU A 355 21.04 -7.00 -0.10
N THR A 356 20.43 -5.83 -0.24
CA THR A 356 20.90 -4.56 0.32
C THR A 356 19.68 -3.70 0.73
N SER A 357 19.89 -2.49 1.24
CA SER A 357 18.81 -1.52 1.45
C SER A 357 18.08 -1.12 0.14
N HIS A 358 18.71 -1.37 -1.01
CA HIS A 358 18.23 -0.95 -2.33
C HIS A 358 17.74 -2.10 -3.22
N PHE A 359 18.16 -3.33 -2.97
CA PHE A 359 17.82 -4.48 -3.80
C PHE A 359 17.06 -5.54 -2.99
N LYS A 360 15.90 -5.92 -3.46
CA LYS A 360 15.06 -6.95 -2.85
C LYS A 360 14.56 -7.91 -3.91
N MET A 361 14.56 -9.20 -3.59
CA MET A 361 13.86 -10.24 -4.33
C MET A 361 12.71 -10.78 -3.48
N GLN A 362 11.60 -11.10 -4.11
CA GLN A 362 10.42 -11.66 -3.44
C GLN A 362 9.88 -12.84 -4.25
N ALA A 363 9.37 -13.84 -3.55
CA ALA A 363 8.62 -14.94 -4.12
C ALA A 363 7.36 -15.15 -3.28
N ASN A 364 6.18 -15.23 -3.92
CA ASN A 364 4.92 -15.54 -3.28
C ASN A 364 4.26 -16.73 -3.97
N TYR A 365 3.55 -17.54 -3.21
CA TYR A 365 2.63 -18.54 -3.72
C TYR A 365 1.29 -18.41 -3.00
N SER A 366 0.23 -18.24 -3.80
CA SER A 366 -1.12 -17.99 -3.29
C SER A 366 -2.10 -19.07 -3.72
N TRP A 367 -2.84 -19.63 -2.78
CA TRP A 367 -4.04 -20.42 -2.99
C TRP A 367 -5.23 -19.49 -2.88
N VAL A 368 -6.01 -19.39 -3.94
CA VAL A 368 -7.18 -18.53 -4.05
C VAL A 368 -8.44 -19.38 -4.00
N ASP A 369 -9.44 -18.94 -3.28
CA ASP A 369 -10.79 -19.51 -3.29
C ASP A 369 -11.79 -18.38 -3.42
N SER A 370 -12.54 -18.36 -4.52
CA SER A 370 -13.52 -17.30 -4.79
C SER A 370 -14.85 -17.87 -5.25
N ALA A 371 -15.93 -17.21 -4.85
CA ALA A 371 -17.27 -17.55 -5.27
C ALA A 371 -18.06 -16.29 -5.63
N ARG A 372 -18.58 -16.20 -6.86
CA ARG A 372 -19.37 -15.09 -7.36
C ARG A 372 -20.41 -15.55 -8.37
N ASN A 373 -21.68 -15.11 -8.21
CA ASN A 373 -22.78 -15.43 -9.14
C ASN A 373 -22.95 -16.93 -9.42
N GLY A 374 -22.71 -17.78 -8.41
CA GLY A 374 -22.81 -19.24 -8.55
C GLY A 374 -21.58 -19.91 -9.20
N VAL A 375 -20.57 -19.17 -9.59
CA VAL A 375 -19.29 -19.68 -10.07
C VAL A 375 -18.31 -19.76 -8.91
N HIS A 376 -17.66 -20.89 -8.74
CA HIS A 376 -16.61 -21.13 -7.75
C HIS A 376 -15.29 -21.43 -8.45
N GLU A 377 -14.25 -20.73 -8.06
CA GLU A 377 -12.93 -20.77 -8.71
C GLU A 377 -11.83 -20.88 -7.67
N THR A 378 -10.85 -21.74 -7.96
CA THR A 378 -9.73 -22.01 -7.04
C THR A 378 -8.38 -21.93 -7.76
N PRO A 379 -8.03 -20.78 -8.35
CA PRO A 379 -6.75 -20.63 -9.01
C PRO A 379 -5.58 -20.62 -8.01
N HIS A 380 -4.40 -20.91 -8.54
CA HIS A 380 -3.14 -20.76 -7.83
C HIS A 380 -2.30 -19.72 -8.55
N VAL A 381 -1.56 -18.93 -7.78
CA VAL A 381 -0.68 -17.88 -8.30
C VAL A 381 0.73 -18.08 -7.76
N MET A 382 1.71 -18.15 -8.64
CA MET A 382 3.13 -18.07 -8.31
C MET A 382 3.67 -16.74 -8.82
N GLU A 383 4.27 -15.95 -7.94
CA GLU A 383 4.83 -14.65 -8.28
C GLU A 383 6.30 -14.57 -7.89
N LEU A 384 7.11 -13.99 -8.76
CA LEU A 384 8.51 -13.64 -8.50
C LEU A 384 8.70 -12.15 -8.78
N ARG A 385 9.43 -11.44 -7.94
CA ARG A 385 9.76 -10.01 -8.11
C ARG A 385 11.23 -9.76 -7.90
N ALA A 386 11.84 -8.99 -8.81
CA ALA A 386 13.09 -8.29 -8.59
C ALA A 386 12.79 -6.79 -8.42
N GLN A 387 13.25 -6.20 -7.32
CA GLN A 387 12.95 -4.81 -6.97
C GLN A 387 14.22 -4.02 -6.70
N VAL A 388 14.29 -2.81 -7.25
CA VAL A 388 15.29 -1.78 -6.97
C VAL A 388 14.58 -0.57 -6.38
N GLN A 389 15.09 -0.07 -5.25
CA GLN A 389 14.50 1.08 -4.55
C GLN A 389 15.58 2.04 -4.03
N PHE A 390 15.27 3.34 -3.98
CA PHE A 390 16.16 4.38 -3.46
C PHE A 390 15.44 5.63 -3.01
#